data_496910637647dd1eca0a9d1a5a91410b
#
_entry.id   496910637647dd1eca0a9d1a5a91410b
#
_cell.length_a   1.000
_cell.length_b   1.000
_cell.length_c   1.000
_cell.angle_alpha   90.00
_cell.angle_beta   90.00
_cell.angle_gamma   90.00
#
_symmetry.space_group_name_H-M   'P 1'
#
loop_
_entity.id
_entity.type
_entity.pdbx_description
1 polymer ?
#
loop_
_entity_poly.entity_id
_entity_poly.type
_entity_poly.pdbx_seq_one_letter_code
_entity_poly.pdbx_strand_id
1 'polypeptide(L)'
;DCWFESGSMPFAQVHYPFENTEWFEHHYPGDFIVEYIGQTRGWFYTLHVLATALFDRPAFANCVSHGNVLGDDGRKMSKSLNNYPDPREMFDKHGADAMRWHLLSSAILRGGDGMVTEEGMRDTVRHVLLPLWNSWYFLSLYANAAGHQGSARIDSANVLDRYVLAKTRAI
;
A
#
# COMPACT_ATOMS: atom_id res chain seq x y z
N ASP A 1 25.65 -5.63 -15.76
CA ASP A 1 25.49 -5.56 -14.29
C ASP A 1 24.02 -5.26 -13.97
N CYS A 2 23.37 -6.15 -13.25
CA CYS A 2 21.95 -6.05 -12.92
C CYS A 2 21.56 -4.76 -12.16
N TRP A 3 22.48 -4.21 -11.38
CA TRP A 3 22.25 -2.93 -10.69
C TRP A 3 22.27 -1.74 -11.63
N PHE A 4 23.17 -1.76 -12.60
CA PHE A 4 23.17 -0.74 -13.67
C PHE A 4 21.91 -0.82 -14.52
N GLU A 5 21.51 -2.00 -14.91
CA GLU A 5 20.29 -2.24 -15.69
C GLU A 5 19.04 -1.76 -14.96
N SER A 6 18.91 -2.09 -13.68
CA SER A 6 17.78 -1.64 -12.86
C SER A 6 17.77 -0.12 -12.63
N GLY A 7 18.95 0.48 -12.47
CA GLY A 7 19.10 1.94 -12.32
C GLY A 7 18.84 2.71 -13.61
N SER A 8 19.07 2.08 -14.77
CA SER A 8 18.82 2.68 -16.09
C SER A 8 17.37 2.54 -16.58
N MET A 9 16.54 1.77 -15.87
CA MET A 9 15.17 1.44 -16.27
C MET A 9 14.33 2.66 -16.72
N PRO A 10 14.34 3.82 -16.04
CA PRO A 10 13.47 4.93 -16.44
C PRO A 10 13.66 5.42 -17.86
N PHE A 11 14.85 5.38 -18.38
CA PHE A 11 15.18 5.82 -19.74
C PHE A 11 15.42 4.65 -20.70
N ALA A 12 15.95 3.54 -20.24
CA ALA A 12 16.21 2.37 -21.06
C ALA A 12 14.93 1.70 -21.57
N GLN A 13 13.88 1.63 -20.76
CA GLN A 13 12.60 1.01 -21.14
C GLN A 13 11.90 1.68 -22.32
N VAL A 14 12.16 2.94 -22.55
CA VAL A 14 11.58 3.73 -23.65
C VAL A 14 12.58 4.02 -24.77
N HIS A 15 13.80 3.48 -24.67
CA HIS A 15 14.91 3.66 -25.61
C HIS A 15 15.30 5.13 -25.79
N TYR A 16 15.19 5.94 -24.74
CA TYR A 16 15.64 7.32 -24.73
C TYR A 16 17.18 7.39 -24.83
N PRO A 17 17.79 8.34 -25.58
CA PRO A 17 17.15 9.46 -26.28
C PRO A 17 16.81 9.16 -27.76
N PHE A 18 16.92 7.93 -28.22
CA PHE A 18 16.77 7.55 -29.61
C PHE A 18 15.31 7.43 -30.06
N GLU A 19 14.43 7.06 -29.11
CA GLU A 19 12.99 6.92 -29.31
C GLU A 19 12.25 7.52 -28.11
N ASN A 20 10.94 7.80 -28.30
CA ASN A 20 10.01 8.22 -27.25
C ASN A 20 10.47 9.42 -26.39
N THR A 21 11.25 10.34 -26.99
CA THR A 21 11.81 11.50 -26.27
C THR A 21 10.73 12.36 -25.61
N GLU A 22 9.67 12.69 -26.35
CA GLU A 22 8.57 13.51 -25.83
C GLU A 22 7.86 12.82 -24.66
N TRP A 23 7.61 11.52 -24.77
CA TRP A 23 7.04 10.73 -23.68
C TRP A 23 7.93 10.79 -22.43
N PHE A 24 9.22 10.54 -22.60
CA PHE A 24 10.18 10.56 -21.49
C PHE A 24 10.22 11.91 -20.78
N GLU A 25 10.32 13.01 -21.51
CA GLU A 25 10.41 14.35 -20.94
C GLU A 25 9.17 14.75 -20.13
N HIS A 26 7.99 14.20 -20.46
CA HIS A 26 6.75 14.43 -19.70
C HIS A 26 6.55 13.47 -18.52
N HIS A 27 7.30 12.35 -18.46
CA HIS A 27 7.14 11.33 -17.44
C HIS A 27 8.36 11.16 -16.54
N TYR A 28 9.39 11.99 -16.73
CA TYR A 28 10.60 11.95 -15.93
C TYR A 28 10.88 13.29 -15.27
N PRO A 29 11.19 13.33 -13.94
CA PRO A 29 11.36 12.20 -13.03
C PRO A 29 10.04 11.47 -12.75
N GLY A 30 10.11 10.22 -12.26
CA GLY A 30 8.93 9.48 -11.81
C GLY A 30 8.23 10.18 -10.64
N ASP A 31 6.90 10.07 -10.53
CA ASP A 31 6.14 10.73 -9.48
C ASP A 31 6.51 10.26 -8.08
N PHE A 32 6.66 8.94 -7.90
CA PHE A 32 7.14 8.34 -6.65
C PHE A 32 7.74 6.96 -6.86
N ILE A 33 8.57 6.56 -5.91
CA ILE A 33 9.03 5.18 -5.75
C ILE A 33 8.76 4.69 -4.33
N VAL A 34 8.55 3.37 -4.18
CA VAL A 34 8.32 2.75 -2.88
C VAL A 34 9.06 1.43 -2.78
N GLU A 35 9.88 1.29 -1.74
CA GLU A 35 10.61 0.06 -1.40
C GLU A 35 11.07 0.11 0.06
N TYR A 36 11.60 -1.01 0.57
CA TYR A 36 12.13 -1.06 1.93
C TYR A 36 13.45 -0.29 2.07
N ILE A 37 13.75 0.13 3.29
CA ILE A 37 14.90 1.00 3.63
C ILE A 37 16.26 0.49 3.10
N GLY A 38 16.42 -0.80 2.90
CA GLY A 38 17.66 -1.36 2.35
C GLY A 38 18.00 -0.89 0.93
N GLN A 39 17.01 -0.40 0.18
CA GLN A 39 17.21 0.13 -1.17
C GLN A 39 17.94 1.47 -1.22
N THR A 40 18.18 2.11 -0.09
CA THR A 40 19.05 3.27 0.03
C THR A 40 20.51 2.96 -0.39
N ARG A 41 20.90 1.68 -0.35
CA ARG A 41 22.17 1.18 -0.87
C ARG A 41 22.00 0.15 -2.00
N GLY A 42 20.88 0.21 -2.71
CA GLY A 42 20.54 -0.65 -3.81
C GLY A 42 19.91 0.13 -4.94
N TRP A 43 18.64 -0.14 -5.21
CA TRP A 43 17.94 0.45 -6.36
C TRP A 43 17.79 1.98 -6.29
N PHE A 44 17.44 2.54 -5.13
CA PHE A 44 17.37 3.99 -4.99
C PHE A 44 18.70 4.67 -5.28
N TYR A 45 19.80 4.07 -4.80
CA TYR A 45 21.14 4.58 -5.06
C TYR A 45 21.49 4.57 -6.55
N THR A 46 21.27 3.44 -7.23
CA THR A 46 21.60 3.32 -8.66
C THR A 46 20.75 4.22 -9.55
N LEU A 47 19.44 4.33 -9.26
CA LEU A 47 18.56 5.30 -9.92
C LEU A 47 19.10 6.73 -9.78
N HIS A 48 19.45 7.13 -8.56
CA HIS A 48 19.88 8.48 -8.28
C HIS A 48 21.24 8.83 -8.91
N VAL A 49 22.19 7.90 -8.83
CA VAL A 49 23.53 8.09 -9.43
C VAL A 49 23.44 8.28 -10.94
N LEU A 50 22.72 7.40 -11.63
CA LEU A 50 22.55 7.47 -13.08
C LEU A 50 21.76 8.72 -13.51
N ALA A 51 20.71 9.05 -12.79
CA ALA A 51 19.91 10.25 -13.04
C ALA A 51 20.73 11.53 -12.91
N THR A 52 21.51 11.63 -11.83
CA THR A 52 22.37 12.80 -11.62
C THR A 52 23.46 12.91 -12.66
N ALA A 53 24.10 11.79 -13.02
CA ALA A 53 25.18 11.79 -14.02
C ALA A 53 24.70 12.14 -15.44
N LEU A 54 23.50 11.71 -15.81
CA LEU A 54 22.98 11.88 -17.19
C LEU A 54 22.10 13.11 -17.36
N PHE A 55 21.33 13.48 -16.33
CA PHE A 55 20.27 14.48 -16.45
C PHE A 55 20.40 15.64 -15.47
N ASP A 56 21.35 15.61 -14.55
CA ASP A 56 21.56 16.60 -13.46
C ASP A 56 20.27 16.88 -12.67
N ARG A 57 19.45 15.84 -12.48
CA ARG A 57 18.17 15.89 -11.72
C ARG A 57 17.86 14.53 -11.09
N PRO A 58 17.01 14.48 -10.03
CA PRO A 58 16.64 13.21 -9.41
C PRO A 58 15.84 12.31 -10.37
N ALA A 59 15.87 10.99 -10.14
CA ALA A 59 15.09 10.04 -10.91
C ALA A 59 13.60 9.99 -10.48
N PHE A 60 13.27 10.51 -9.30
CA PHE A 60 11.94 10.48 -8.71
C PHE A 60 11.68 11.73 -7.88
N ALA A 61 10.43 12.18 -7.86
CA ALA A 61 10.01 13.35 -7.09
C ALA A 61 9.75 13.01 -5.61
N ASN A 62 9.24 11.81 -5.34
CA ASN A 62 8.91 11.34 -4.00
C ASN A 62 9.45 9.93 -3.77
N CYS A 63 9.87 9.64 -2.53
CA CYS A 63 10.34 8.34 -2.11
C CYS A 63 9.60 7.89 -0.84
N VAL A 64 8.89 6.77 -0.93
CA VAL A 64 8.31 6.11 0.23
C VAL A 64 9.23 4.95 0.62
N SER A 65 9.94 5.13 1.74
CA SER A 65 10.84 4.10 2.26
C SER A 65 10.20 3.41 3.46
N HIS A 66 9.78 2.17 3.28
CA HIS A 66 9.16 1.40 4.36
C HIS A 66 10.19 0.57 5.14
N GLY A 67 9.79 0.12 6.35
CA GLY A 67 10.61 -0.74 7.21
C GLY A 67 10.70 -2.18 6.70
N ASN A 68 11.39 -3.02 7.46
CA ASN A 68 11.49 -4.44 7.12
C ASN A 68 10.19 -5.17 7.40
N VAL A 69 9.86 -6.09 6.51
CA VAL A 69 8.80 -7.05 6.73
C VAL A 69 9.40 -8.28 7.43
N LEU A 70 8.88 -8.60 8.60
CA LEU A 70 9.36 -9.69 9.43
C LEU A 70 8.38 -10.87 9.36
N GLY A 71 8.94 -12.08 9.42
CA GLY A 71 8.18 -13.32 9.57
C GLY A 71 7.69 -13.54 10.99
N ASP A 72 6.97 -14.64 11.21
CA ASP A 72 6.42 -15.03 12.51
C ASP A 72 7.50 -15.23 13.59
N ASP A 73 8.74 -15.49 13.15
CA ASP A 73 9.90 -15.64 14.02
C ASP A 73 10.59 -14.31 14.40
N GLY A 74 10.01 -13.17 13.98
CA GLY A 74 10.56 -11.83 14.20
C GLY A 74 11.80 -11.49 13.41
N ARG A 75 12.26 -12.38 12.51
CA ARG A 75 13.39 -12.13 11.62
C ARG A 75 12.92 -11.62 10.27
N LYS A 76 13.79 -10.88 9.57
CA LYS A 76 13.48 -10.44 8.20
C LYS A 76 13.08 -11.63 7.34
N MET A 77 12.00 -11.48 6.60
CA MET A 77 11.53 -12.50 5.65
C MET A 77 12.61 -12.85 4.64
N SER A 78 12.85 -14.14 4.45
CA SER A 78 13.87 -14.66 3.54
C SER A 78 13.40 -15.97 2.90
N LYS A 79 13.65 -16.10 1.60
CA LYS A 79 13.40 -17.35 0.86
C LYS A 79 14.18 -18.53 1.45
N SER A 80 15.41 -18.30 1.91
CA SER A 80 16.23 -19.33 2.51
C SER A 80 15.75 -19.80 3.88
N LEU A 81 15.05 -18.94 4.61
CA LEU A 81 14.45 -19.27 5.92
C LEU A 81 13.04 -19.81 5.80
N ASN A 82 12.36 -19.58 4.66
CA ASN A 82 10.95 -19.92 4.47
C ASN A 82 10.05 -19.48 5.65
N ASN A 83 10.33 -18.30 6.20
CA ASN A 83 9.72 -17.78 7.43
C ASN A 83 8.58 -16.79 7.14
N TYR A 84 7.85 -17.00 6.07
CA TYR A 84 6.67 -16.20 5.73
C TYR A 84 5.59 -17.07 5.08
N PRO A 85 4.31 -16.73 5.28
CA PRO A 85 3.22 -17.44 4.63
C PRO A 85 3.20 -17.16 3.12
N ASP A 86 2.76 -18.13 2.33
CA ASP A 86 2.55 -17.90 0.90
C ASP A 86 1.44 -16.85 0.71
N PRO A 87 1.72 -15.73 0.01
CA PRO A 87 0.72 -14.68 -0.20
C PRO A 87 -0.55 -15.18 -0.90
N ARG A 88 -0.45 -16.16 -1.79
CA ARG A 88 -1.60 -16.72 -2.51
C ARG A 88 -2.52 -17.49 -1.55
N GLU A 89 -1.94 -18.30 -0.67
CA GLU A 89 -2.71 -19.00 0.36
C GLU A 89 -3.40 -18.00 1.30
N MET A 90 -2.73 -16.91 1.63
CA MET A 90 -3.30 -15.84 2.47
C MET A 90 -4.45 -15.12 1.76
N PHE A 91 -4.34 -14.88 0.45
CA PHE A 91 -5.43 -14.30 -0.33
C PHE A 91 -6.63 -15.24 -0.42
N ASP A 92 -6.40 -16.52 -0.59
CA ASP A 92 -7.48 -17.51 -0.65
C ASP A 92 -8.20 -17.69 0.69
N LYS A 93 -7.48 -17.59 1.81
CA LYS A 93 -8.04 -17.74 3.17
C LYS A 93 -8.72 -16.49 3.71
N HIS A 94 -8.10 -15.32 3.52
CA HIS A 94 -8.47 -14.08 4.22
C HIS A 94 -8.89 -12.95 3.26
N GLY A 95 -8.63 -13.08 1.98
CA GLY A 95 -8.85 -12.05 0.98
C GLY A 95 -7.71 -11.03 0.89
N ALA A 96 -7.55 -10.44 -0.29
CA ALA A 96 -6.51 -9.45 -0.54
C ALA A 96 -6.67 -8.18 0.31
N ASP A 97 -7.89 -7.78 0.62
CA ASP A 97 -8.16 -6.58 1.41
C ASP A 97 -7.71 -6.71 2.86
N ALA A 98 -7.75 -7.93 3.43
CA ALA A 98 -7.20 -8.18 4.76
C ALA A 98 -5.69 -7.93 4.81
N MET A 99 -4.94 -8.41 3.83
CA MET A 99 -3.51 -8.17 3.73
C MET A 99 -3.21 -6.69 3.46
N ARG A 100 -3.92 -6.06 2.54
CA ARG A 100 -3.76 -4.62 2.25
C ARG A 100 -3.97 -3.77 3.49
N TRP A 101 -5.06 -4.02 4.21
CA TRP A 101 -5.33 -3.29 5.45
C TRP A 101 -4.26 -3.52 6.51
N HIS A 102 -3.88 -4.78 6.74
CA HIS A 102 -2.85 -5.13 7.70
C HIS A 102 -1.53 -4.40 7.42
N LEU A 103 -1.06 -4.41 6.17
CA LEU A 103 0.16 -3.72 5.76
C LEU A 103 0.03 -2.20 5.89
N LEU A 104 -1.05 -1.60 5.37
CA LEU A 104 -1.23 -0.15 5.33
C LEU A 104 -1.45 0.47 6.72
N SER A 105 -2.01 -0.29 7.67
CA SER A 105 -2.20 0.17 9.05
C SER A 105 -1.00 -0.10 9.97
N SER A 106 -0.01 -0.85 9.49
CA SER A 106 1.15 -1.26 10.29
C SER A 106 2.22 -0.17 10.41
N ALA A 107 3.19 -0.41 11.32
CA ALA A 107 4.37 0.45 11.46
C ALA A 107 5.28 0.43 10.22
N ILE A 108 5.16 -0.57 9.35
CA ILE A 108 5.99 -0.75 8.15
C ILE A 108 5.97 0.51 7.29
N LEU A 109 4.79 1.08 7.01
CA LEU A 109 4.66 2.29 6.19
C LEU A 109 5.18 3.57 6.85
N ARG A 110 5.45 3.52 8.14
CA ARG A 110 6.05 4.63 8.89
C ARG A 110 7.56 4.46 9.09
N GLY A 111 8.17 3.56 8.34
CA GLY A 111 9.60 3.24 8.42
C GLY A 111 9.98 2.30 9.57
N GLY A 112 9.00 1.82 10.35
CA GLY A 112 9.22 0.82 11.40
C GLY A 112 9.18 -0.60 10.84
N ASP A 113 9.81 -1.54 11.52
CA ASP A 113 9.70 -2.96 11.20
C ASP A 113 8.33 -3.51 11.63
N GLY A 114 7.79 -4.46 10.90
CA GLY A 114 6.51 -5.07 11.23
C GLY A 114 6.40 -6.52 10.79
N MET A 115 5.73 -7.33 11.61
CA MET A 115 5.45 -8.72 11.31
C MET A 115 4.20 -8.85 10.44
N VAL A 116 4.30 -9.69 9.41
CA VAL A 116 3.14 -10.09 8.59
C VAL A 116 2.80 -11.53 8.92
N THR A 117 1.73 -11.71 9.68
CA THR A 117 1.29 -13.00 10.21
C THR A 117 -0.12 -13.34 9.74
N GLU A 118 -0.43 -14.63 9.66
CA GLU A 118 -1.81 -15.08 9.38
C GLU A 118 -2.79 -14.58 10.47
N GLU A 119 -2.36 -14.56 11.72
CA GLU A 119 -3.16 -14.04 12.84
C GLU A 119 -3.53 -12.56 12.65
N GLY A 120 -2.56 -11.72 12.26
CA GLY A 120 -2.82 -10.29 12.01
C GLY A 120 -3.83 -10.06 10.88
N MET A 121 -3.81 -10.90 9.84
CA MET A 121 -4.81 -10.84 8.77
C MET A 121 -6.19 -11.30 9.25
N ARG A 122 -6.26 -12.37 10.04
CA ARG A 122 -7.51 -12.84 10.66
C ARG A 122 -8.12 -11.79 11.58
N ASP A 123 -7.30 -11.11 12.36
CA ASP A 123 -7.74 -10.02 13.22
C ASP A 123 -8.25 -8.82 12.43
N THR A 124 -7.61 -8.52 11.31
CA THR A 124 -8.11 -7.49 10.37
C THR A 124 -9.50 -7.83 9.86
N VAL A 125 -9.71 -9.07 9.41
CA VAL A 125 -11.04 -9.52 8.98
C VAL A 125 -12.05 -9.36 10.10
N ARG A 126 -11.72 -9.85 11.31
CA ARG A 126 -12.63 -9.88 12.46
C ARG A 126 -12.98 -8.49 12.98
N HIS A 127 -12.00 -7.60 13.08
CA HIS A 127 -12.17 -6.31 13.77
C HIS A 127 -12.46 -5.13 12.82
N VAL A 128 -12.22 -5.30 11.51
CA VAL A 128 -12.40 -4.23 10.52
C VAL A 128 -13.39 -4.64 9.43
N LEU A 129 -13.04 -5.66 8.65
CA LEU A 129 -13.82 -5.97 7.44
C LEU A 129 -15.21 -6.51 7.75
N LEU A 130 -15.33 -7.44 8.72
CA LEU A 130 -16.64 -7.98 9.13
C LEU A 130 -17.55 -6.92 9.77
N PRO A 131 -17.10 -6.04 10.68
CA PRO A 131 -17.95 -4.96 11.17
C PRO A 131 -18.46 -4.01 10.07
N LEU A 132 -17.60 -3.65 9.10
CA LEU A 132 -18.02 -2.84 7.96
C LEU A 132 -19.07 -3.55 7.11
N TRP A 133 -18.80 -4.81 6.75
CA TRP A 133 -19.73 -5.63 6.00
C TRP A 133 -21.07 -5.82 6.72
N ASN A 134 -21.02 -6.16 8.01
CA ASN A 134 -22.22 -6.38 8.80
C ASN A 134 -23.06 -5.11 8.96
N SER A 135 -22.43 -3.95 9.09
CA SER A 135 -23.13 -2.66 9.15
C SER A 135 -23.86 -2.38 7.85
N TRP A 136 -23.21 -2.57 6.70
CA TRP A 136 -23.82 -2.42 5.38
C TRP A 136 -24.93 -3.46 5.15
N TYR A 137 -24.66 -4.72 5.48
CA TYR A 137 -25.64 -5.81 5.33
C TYR A 137 -26.90 -5.55 6.16
N PHE A 138 -26.72 -5.16 7.42
CA PHE A 138 -27.82 -4.81 8.33
C PHE A 138 -28.68 -3.68 7.75
N LEU A 139 -28.05 -2.59 7.32
CA LEU A 139 -28.74 -1.47 6.69
C LEU A 139 -29.52 -1.93 5.46
N SER A 140 -28.87 -2.66 4.57
CA SER A 140 -29.46 -3.13 3.31
C SER A 140 -30.64 -4.06 3.54
N LEU A 141 -30.53 -4.98 4.52
CA LEU A 141 -31.60 -5.92 4.86
C LEU A 141 -32.86 -5.20 5.30
N TYR A 142 -32.74 -4.26 6.25
CA TYR A 142 -33.89 -3.56 6.80
C TYR A 142 -34.44 -2.48 5.87
N ALA A 143 -33.59 -1.77 5.15
CA ALA A 143 -34.03 -0.80 4.17
C ALA A 143 -34.83 -1.45 3.04
N ASN A 144 -34.36 -2.59 2.50
CA ASN A 144 -35.09 -3.34 1.49
C ASN A 144 -36.41 -3.89 2.01
N ALA A 145 -36.45 -4.45 3.22
CA ALA A 145 -37.67 -4.96 3.82
C ALA A 145 -38.73 -3.86 4.05
N ALA A 146 -38.30 -2.64 4.37
CA ALA A 146 -39.18 -1.49 4.58
C ALA A 146 -39.47 -0.68 3.30
N GLY A 147 -38.87 -1.03 2.15
CA GLY A 147 -38.99 -0.28 0.90
C GLY A 147 -38.37 1.12 0.96
N HIS A 148 -37.40 1.33 1.87
CA HIS A 148 -36.75 2.63 2.02
C HIS A 148 -35.53 2.75 1.08
N GLN A 149 -35.43 3.93 0.45
CA GLN A 149 -34.20 4.33 -0.21
C GLN A 149 -33.40 5.23 0.71
N GLY A 150 -32.11 4.85 0.93
CA GLY A 150 -31.19 5.63 1.72
C GLY A 150 -30.82 6.95 1.03
N SER A 151 -30.72 8.03 1.79
CA SER A 151 -30.14 9.29 1.32
C SER A 151 -29.08 9.77 2.30
N ALA A 152 -28.03 10.38 1.79
CA ALA A 152 -27.00 10.97 2.65
C ALA A 152 -27.58 12.21 3.37
N ARG A 153 -27.65 12.15 4.69
CA ARG A 153 -28.14 13.23 5.54
C ARG A 153 -27.13 13.52 6.64
N ILE A 154 -26.90 14.78 6.90
CA ILE A 154 -25.96 15.25 7.94
C ILE A 154 -26.67 16.13 8.99
N ASP A 155 -27.96 16.31 8.87
CA ASP A 155 -28.81 17.24 9.62
C ASP A 155 -29.71 16.57 10.65
N SER A 156 -29.39 15.34 11.08
CA SER A 156 -30.18 14.62 12.08
C SER A 156 -30.23 15.37 13.41
N ALA A 157 -31.42 15.44 13.99
CA ALA A 157 -31.62 15.95 15.35
C ALA A 157 -31.25 14.91 16.42
N ASN A 158 -31.12 13.63 16.07
CA ASN A 158 -30.78 12.55 16.99
C ASN A 158 -29.33 12.66 17.44
N VAL A 159 -29.10 12.60 18.74
CA VAL A 159 -27.76 12.74 19.34
C VAL A 159 -26.81 11.63 18.89
N LEU A 160 -27.30 10.38 18.76
CA LEU A 160 -26.47 9.25 18.32
C LEU A 160 -26.01 9.41 16.87
N ASP A 161 -26.92 9.83 15.98
CA ASP A 161 -26.58 10.07 14.58
C ASP A 161 -25.52 11.17 14.46
N ARG A 162 -25.70 12.27 15.20
CA ARG A 162 -24.73 13.38 15.24
C ARG A 162 -23.38 12.92 15.75
N TYR A 163 -23.35 12.07 16.77
CA TYR A 163 -22.11 11.49 17.30
C TYR A 163 -21.39 10.64 16.26
N VAL A 164 -22.10 9.71 15.61
CA VAL A 164 -21.52 8.83 14.57
C VAL A 164 -21.01 9.65 13.40
N LEU A 165 -21.79 10.63 12.91
CA LEU A 165 -21.34 11.54 11.83
C LEU A 165 -20.10 12.33 12.21
N ALA A 166 -20.04 12.83 13.45
CA ALA A 166 -18.84 13.55 13.94
C ALA A 166 -17.61 12.64 14.01
N LYS A 167 -17.77 11.41 14.48
CA LYS A 167 -16.69 10.41 14.51
C LYS A 167 -16.21 10.05 13.10
N THR A 168 -17.14 9.81 12.18
CA THR A 168 -16.79 9.48 10.78
C THR A 168 -16.03 10.60 10.06
N ARG A 169 -16.30 11.85 10.42
CA ARG A 169 -15.54 13.00 9.87
C ARG A 169 -14.16 13.18 10.47
N ALA A 170 -13.91 12.62 11.65
CA ALA A 170 -12.64 12.76 12.36
C ALA A 170 -11.61 11.68 11.95
N ILE A 171 -12.03 10.71 11.14
CA ILE A 171 -11.17 9.69 10.52
C ILE A 171 -10.63 10.20 9.19
#